data_46c901e4e3d12b238c6bc2964bbd53da
#
_entry.id   46c901e4e3d12b238c6bc2964bbd53da
#
_cell.length_a   1.000
_cell.length_b   1.000
_cell.length_c   1.000
_cell.angle_alpha   90.00
_cell.angle_beta   90.00
_cell.angle_gamma   90.00
#
_symmetry.space_group_name_H-M   'P 1'
#
loop_
_entity.id
_entity.type
_entity.pdbx_description
1 polymer ?
#
loop_
_entity_poly.entity_id
_entity_poly.type
_entity_poly.pdbx_seq_one_letter_code
_entity_poly.pdbx_strand_id
1 'polypeptide(L)'
;MNQVLVRRLARVGLVVGMSASLFASCGGGSSSSATTVKRVKNGALTTTTVEGDGTGVTDTTLPGSTDSTLAPSDSVATTQAPAAGNQTVLTSSAGASGDSFGGAVVVSADGSTLAVGALNSNGDQGSVTVFGRSGGKWVQQEVLTDANGGAKDWFGYSMAISRDGNTLAIGAVYADVSGKADQGNVLVFARSGGAWTLQKTLVGQAGAAGDVFGVAVAISDDGNTLAIGAAGDDVGSVADKGSATVFVRKGNDWSLQSVLTDDNGAAKANFGSSVSLSSDGNTLAVGGPNAGKGSVVVFSRTNGTWS
;
A
#
# COMPACT_ATOMS: atom_id res chain seq x y z
N MET A 1 -6.12 11.70 16.62
CA MET A 1 -5.04 10.71 16.45
C MET A 1 -4.68 10.20 17.84
N ASN A 2 -4.87 8.92 18.06
CA ASN A 2 -4.82 8.36 19.42
C ASN A 2 -3.36 8.29 19.91
N GLN A 3 -3.06 8.72 21.13
CA GLN A 3 -1.69 8.70 21.70
C GLN A 3 -1.06 7.27 21.72
N VAL A 4 -1.89 6.25 21.72
CA VAL A 4 -1.45 4.84 21.66
C VAL A 4 -0.87 4.49 20.26
N LEU A 5 -1.43 5.06 19.19
CA LEU A 5 -0.94 4.88 17.82
C LEU A 5 0.48 5.41 17.67
N VAL A 6 0.73 6.62 18.17
CA VAL A 6 2.04 7.27 18.11
C VAL A 6 3.09 6.49 18.91
N ARG A 7 2.71 5.90 20.06
CA ARG A 7 3.64 5.11 20.88
C ARG A 7 4.00 3.76 20.27
N ARG A 8 3.04 3.09 19.57
CA ARG A 8 3.32 1.82 18.88
C ARG A 8 4.19 2.03 17.63
N LEU A 9 3.89 3.08 16.84
CA LEU A 9 4.71 3.44 15.67
C LEU A 9 6.13 3.87 16.06
N ALA A 10 6.31 4.53 17.21
CA ALA A 10 7.63 4.93 17.69
C ALA A 10 8.52 3.73 18.09
N ARG A 11 7.93 2.57 18.44
CA ARG A 11 8.71 1.36 18.72
C ARG A 11 9.40 0.77 17.49
N VAL A 12 8.77 0.89 16.33
CA VAL A 12 9.28 0.30 15.08
C VAL A 12 10.12 1.30 14.27
N GLY A 13 10.21 2.57 14.70
CA GLY A 13 10.90 3.62 13.94
C GLY A 13 10.25 3.90 12.57
N LEU A 14 9.05 3.37 12.33
CA LEU A 14 8.34 3.49 11.07
C LEU A 14 7.63 4.83 11.02
N VAL A 15 8.28 5.85 10.47
CA VAL A 15 7.62 7.07 10.04
C VAL A 15 6.93 6.75 8.71
N VAL A 16 5.71 6.22 8.77
CA VAL A 16 4.83 6.27 7.61
C VAL A 16 4.59 7.75 7.33
N GLY A 17 5.11 8.24 6.20
CA GLY A 17 4.85 9.58 5.70
C GLY A 17 3.36 9.74 5.40
N MET A 18 2.55 9.92 6.44
CA MET A 18 1.21 10.43 6.28
C MET A 18 1.33 11.90 5.92
N SER A 19 1.14 12.23 4.64
CA SER A 19 0.83 13.59 4.23
C SER A 19 -0.48 13.97 4.94
N ALA A 20 -0.37 14.71 6.04
CA ALA A 20 -1.51 15.31 6.70
C ALA A 20 -2.04 16.41 5.76
N SER A 21 -3.00 16.07 4.91
CA SER A 21 -3.83 17.07 4.26
C SER A 21 -4.69 17.71 5.34
N LEU A 22 -4.36 18.93 5.72
CA LEU A 22 -5.17 19.77 6.57
C LEU A 22 -6.47 20.07 5.82
N PHE A 23 -7.55 19.35 6.12
CA PHE A 23 -8.88 19.78 5.72
C PHE A 23 -9.31 20.94 6.62
N ALA A 24 -9.17 22.15 6.12
CA ALA A 24 -9.90 23.28 6.66
C ALA A 24 -11.38 23.09 6.31
N SER A 25 -12.21 22.84 7.33
CA SER A 25 -13.66 22.90 7.22
C SER A 25 -14.04 24.33 6.89
N CYS A 26 -14.51 24.58 5.67
CA CYS A 26 -15.28 25.78 5.32
C CYS A 26 -16.66 25.36 4.86
N GLY A 27 -17.66 25.98 5.51
CA GLY A 27 -19.08 25.75 5.29
C GLY A 27 -19.55 26.03 3.87
N GLY A 28 -20.73 25.50 3.55
CA GLY A 28 -21.35 25.43 2.23
C GLY A 28 -21.39 26.75 1.47
N GLY A 29 -20.96 26.65 0.24
CA GLY A 29 -21.12 27.62 -0.83
C GLY A 29 -20.69 26.95 -2.12
N SER A 30 -21.60 26.86 -3.06
CA SER A 30 -21.32 26.39 -4.42
C SER A 30 -20.30 27.32 -5.08
N SER A 31 -19.03 26.95 -5.14
CA SER A 31 -18.01 27.69 -5.87
C SER A 31 -17.92 27.10 -7.30
N SER A 32 -18.43 27.83 -8.27
CA SER A 32 -18.07 27.64 -9.67
C SER A 32 -16.59 27.96 -9.83
N SER A 33 -15.76 26.97 -10.15
CA SER A 33 -14.34 27.16 -10.41
C SER A 33 -14.16 27.71 -11.82
N ALA A 34 -13.75 28.98 -11.92
CA ALA A 34 -13.37 29.59 -13.19
C ALA A 34 -11.96 29.13 -13.59
N THR A 35 -11.80 28.67 -14.84
CA THR A 35 -10.50 28.29 -15.38
C THR A 35 -9.92 29.44 -16.19
N THR A 36 -8.75 29.95 -15.78
CA THR A 36 -8.08 31.05 -16.46
C THR A 36 -6.92 30.49 -17.30
N VAL A 37 -6.94 30.72 -18.60
CA VAL A 37 -5.86 30.33 -19.53
C VAL A 37 -5.17 31.59 -20.04
N LYS A 38 -3.83 31.63 -19.91
CA LYS A 38 -2.98 32.69 -20.49
C LYS A 38 -2.34 32.20 -21.78
N ARG A 39 -2.49 32.92 -22.85
CA ARG A 39 -1.81 32.61 -24.11
C ARG A 39 -1.28 33.88 -24.80
N VAL A 40 -0.21 33.75 -25.55
CA VAL A 40 0.31 34.82 -26.40
C VAL A 40 -0.21 34.62 -27.82
N LYS A 41 -0.87 35.60 -28.38
CA LYS A 41 -1.30 35.62 -29.78
C LYS A 41 -0.85 36.92 -30.41
N ASN A 42 -0.07 36.85 -31.51
CA ASN A 42 0.48 38.01 -32.20
C ASN A 42 1.27 38.98 -31.31
N GLY A 43 2.07 38.46 -30.37
CA GLY A 43 2.89 39.27 -29.47
C GLY A 43 2.14 39.95 -28.33
N ALA A 44 0.84 39.69 -28.17
CA ALA A 44 0.05 40.20 -27.05
C ALA A 44 -0.35 39.06 -26.09
N LEU A 45 -0.20 39.26 -24.78
CA LEU A 45 -0.64 38.33 -23.76
C LEU A 45 -2.15 38.44 -23.60
N THR A 46 -2.88 37.39 -23.96
CA THR A 46 -4.32 37.30 -23.80
C THR A 46 -4.65 36.37 -22.68
N THR A 47 -5.50 36.81 -21.77
CA THR A 47 -6.03 35.99 -20.67
C THR A 47 -7.48 35.66 -20.98
N THR A 48 -7.79 34.38 -21.13
CA THR A 48 -9.16 33.89 -21.33
C THR A 48 -9.65 33.24 -20.05
N THR A 49 -10.72 33.72 -19.46
CA THR A 49 -11.37 33.13 -18.29
C THR A 49 -12.70 32.52 -18.72
N VAL A 50 -12.88 31.23 -18.42
CA VAL A 50 -14.12 30.51 -18.69
C VAL A 50 -14.81 30.24 -17.36
N GLU A 51 -16.05 30.68 -17.22
CA GLU A 51 -16.86 30.39 -16.04
C GLU A 51 -17.33 28.93 -16.05
N GLY A 52 -17.50 28.33 -14.86
CA GLY A 52 -17.68 26.90 -14.68
C GLY A 52 -18.95 26.29 -15.26
N ASP A 53 -19.89 27.09 -15.80
CA ASP A 53 -21.11 26.66 -16.51
C ASP A 53 -20.97 26.63 -18.04
N GLY A 54 -19.80 27.07 -18.57
CA GLY A 54 -19.53 27.05 -20.01
C GLY A 54 -20.25 28.16 -20.82
N THR A 55 -20.96 29.08 -20.20
CA THR A 55 -21.77 30.10 -20.89
C THR A 55 -21.09 31.48 -20.97
N GLY A 56 -20.04 31.72 -20.19
CA GLY A 56 -19.28 32.98 -20.16
C GLY A 56 -17.82 32.81 -20.59
N VAL A 57 -17.42 33.38 -21.72
CA VAL A 57 -16.02 33.50 -22.13
C VAL A 57 -15.63 34.97 -22.21
N THR A 58 -14.76 35.44 -21.35
CA THR A 58 -14.21 36.80 -21.42
C THR A 58 -12.74 36.76 -21.86
N ASP A 59 -12.42 37.49 -22.90
CA ASP A 59 -11.09 37.62 -23.47
C ASP A 59 -10.54 39.03 -23.20
N THR A 60 -9.49 39.19 -22.43
CA THR A 60 -8.86 40.45 -22.08
C THR A 60 -7.47 40.54 -22.67
N THR A 61 -7.24 41.45 -23.58
CA THR A 61 -5.94 41.69 -24.19
C THR A 61 -5.26 42.87 -23.51
N LEU A 62 -4.04 42.72 -23.04
CA LEU A 62 -3.20 43.81 -22.49
C LEU A 62 -2.34 44.40 -23.61
N PRO A 63 -2.39 45.74 -23.85
CA PRO A 63 -1.54 46.36 -24.86
C PRO A 63 -0.10 46.52 -24.34
N GLY A 64 0.86 46.04 -25.13
CA GLY A 64 2.27 46.44 -25.04
C GLY A 64 3.22 45.47 -24.32
N SER A 65 3.63 44.44 -25.00
CA SER A 65 4.92 43.75 -24.76
C SER A 65 5.47 43.31 -26.12
N THR A 66 6.47 44.00 -26.61
CA THR A 66 7.28 43.61 -27.77
C THR A 66 8.48 42.85 -27.26
N ASP A 67 8.42 41.52 -27.17
CA ASP A 67 9.62 40.71 -27.09
C ASP A 67 9.63 39.72 -28.28
N SER A 68 10.58 39.96 -29.18
CA SER A 68 10.70 39.31 -30.50
C SER A 68 11.79 38.26 -30.49
N THR A 69 11.75 37.26 -29.62
CA THR A 69 12.67 36.11 -29.70
C THR A 69 12.02 34.82 -29.24
N LEU A 70 11.07 34.31 -30.01
CA LEU A 70 10.69 32.90 -29.90
C LEU A 70 10.39 32.34 -31.30
N ALA A 71 11.10 31.27 -31.66
CA ALA A 71 10.96 30.54 -32.92
C ALA A 71 9.57 29.87 -33.02
N PRO A 72 9.00 29.70 -34.24
CA PRO A 72 7.67 29.14 -34.44
C PRO A 72 7.74 27.59 -34.50
N SER A 73 7.78 26.93 -33.36
CA SER A 73 7.58 25.47 -33.30
C SER A 73 7.35 24.92 -31.89
N ASP A 74 6.53 25.57 -31.06
CA ASP A 74 6.08 24.93 -29.85
C ASP A 74 4.59 24.60 -29.97
N SER A 75 4.33 23.33 -30.32
CA SER A 75 3.03 22.72 -30.06
C SER A 75 2.77 22.78 -28.57
N VAL A 76 1.91 23.73 -28.15
CA VAL A 76 1.37 23.74 -26.80
C VAL A 76 0.63 22.41 -26.60
N ALA A 77 1.25 21.49 -25.86
CA ALA A 77 0.53 20.36 -25.32
C ALA A 77 -0.56 20.93 -24.42
N THR A 78 -1.75 21.03 -24.93
CA THR A 78 -2.94 21.21 -24.09
C THR A 78 -2.99 19.97 -23.20
N THR A 79 -2.51 20.08 -21.97
CA THR A 79 -2.90 19.16 -20.93
C THR A 79 -4.39 19.42 -20.70
N GLN A 80 -5.20 18.77 -21.53
CA GLN A 80 -6.61 18.60 -21.25
C GLN A 80 -6.65 17.95 -19.86
N ALA A 81 -7.21 18.66 -18.88
CA ALA A 81 -7.57 18.01 -17.63
C ALA A 81 -8.31 16.72 -18.04
N PRO A 82 -7.94 15.55 -17.53
CA PRO A 82 -8.61 14.33 -17.92
C PRO A 82 -10.10 14.61 -17.77
N ALA A 83 -10.84 14.42 -18.85
CA ALA A 83 -12.29 14.49 -18.81
C ALA A 83 -12.71 13.75 -17.56
N ALA A 84 -13.70 14.23 -16.79
CA ALA A 84 -14.20 13.60 -15.57
C ALA A 84 -14.61 12.16 -15.93
N GLY A 85 -13.58 11.35 -16.23
CA GLY A 85 -13.64 10.03 -16.80
C GLY A 85 -13.68 9.06 -15.67
N ASN A 86 -14.78 8.36 -15.52
CA ASN A 86 -14.88 7.04 -14.90
C ASN A 86 -14.18 6.86 -13.54
N GLN A 87 -14.18 7.89 -12.69
CA GLN A 87 -13.82 7.69 -11.30
C GLN A 87 -14.92 6.88 -10.62
N THR A 88 -14.54 5.80 -9.97
CA THR A 88 -15.43 5.00 -9.13
C THR A 88 -14.97 5.11 -7.69
N VAL A 89 -15.81 5.66 -6.83
CA VAL A 89 -15.57 5.63 -5.38
C VAL A 89 -16.10 4.29 -4.86
N LEU A 90 -15.24 3.56 -4.18
CA LEU A 90 -15.58 2.28 -3.55
C LEU A 90 -15.62 2.46 -2.03
N THR A 91 -16.61 1.84 -1.42
CA THR A 91 -16.76 1.77 0.04
C THR A 91 -17.08 0.33 0.43
N SER A 92 -16.77 -0.07 1.65
CA SER A 92 -17.20 -1.36 2.17
C SER A 92 -18.67 -1.30 2.59
N SER A 93 -19.45 -2.32 2.23
CA SER A 93 -20.84 -2.45 2.70
C SER A 93 -20.96 -2.65 4.22
N ALA A 94 -19.87 -3.11 4.86
CA ALA A 94 -19.76 -3.28 6.30
C ALA A 94 -19.00 -2.13 6.98
N GLY A 95 -18.60 -1.09 6.21
CA GLY A 95 -17.75 -0.02 6.72
C GLY A 95 -18.50 0.99 7.59
N ALA A 96 -17.83 1.47 8.62
CA ALA A 96 -18.27 2.56 9.48
C ALA A 96 -17.32 3.75 9.42
N SER A 97 -17.76 4.89 9.97
CA SER A 97 -16.91 6.08 10.09
C SER A 97 -15.76 5.79 11.07
N GLY A 98 -14.54 6.05 10.64
CA GLY A 98 -13.34 5.83 11.45
C GLY A 98 -12.62 4.50 11.18
N ASP A 99 -13.18 3.59 10.38
CA ASP A 99 -12.58 2.28 10.05
C ASP A 99 -11.27 2.37 9.27
N SER A 100 -10.89 3.56 8.79
CA SER A 100 -9.68 3.76 7.97
C SER A 100 -9.68 2.92 6.68
N PHE A 101 -10.85 2.74 6.06
CA PHE A 101 -10.96 2.06 4.76
C PHE A 101 -10.10 2.76 3.70
N GLY A 102 -9.27 2.02 2.99
CA GLY A 102 -8.27 2.56 2.09
C GLY A 102 -6.89 2.72 2.73
N GLY A 103 -6.69 2.29 3.99
CA GLY A 103 -5.39 2.32 4.68
C GLY A 103 -4.29 1.52 3.98
N ALA A 104 -4.67 0.42 3.31
CA ALA A 104 -3.83 -0.32 2.39
C ALA A 104 -4.66 -0.76 1.18
N VAL A 105 -4.04 -0.84 0.01
CA VAL A 105 -4.72 -1.20 -1.25
C VAL A 105 -3.77 -2.05 -2.10
N VAL A 106 -4.30 -3.13 -2.68
CA VAL A 106 -3.59 -3.93 -3.67
C VAL A 106 -4.52 -4.36 -4.79
N VAL A 107 -4.03 -4.33 -6.03
CA VAL A 107 -4.77 -4.78 -7.23
C VAL A 107 -3.98 -5.88 -7.93
N SER A 108 -4.67 -6.92 -8.41
CA SER A 108 -4.04 -7.98 -9.21
C SER A 108 -3.51 -7.45 -10.54
N ALA A 109 -2.45 -8.06 -11.07
CA ALA A 109 -1.81 -7.57 -12.29
C ALA A 109 -2.72 -7.61 -13.52
N ASP A 110 -3.72 -8.50 -13.53
CA ASP A 110 -4.77 -8.56 -14.57
C ASP A 110 -5.86 -7.49 -14.39
N GLY A 111 -5.83 -6.72 -13.28
CA GLY A 111 -6.80 -5.68 -12.96
C GLY A 111 -8.20 -6.20 -12.64
N SER A 112 -8.36 -7.48 -12.33
CA SER A 112 -9.67 -8.11 -12.07
C SER A 112 -10.07 -8.12 -10.60
N THR A 113 -9.09 -8.08 -9.68
CA THR A 113 -9.30 -8.19 -8.24
C THR A 113 -8.62 -7.04 -7.51
N LEU A 114 -9.34 -6.42 -6.59
CA LEU A 114 -8.86 -5.35 -5.73
C LEU A 114 -9.13 -5.71 -4.27
N ALA A 115 -8.14 -5.59 -3.40
CA ALA A 115 -8.32 -5.73 -1.96
C ALA A 115 -8.00 -4.40 -1.26
N VAL A 116 -8.82 -4.04 -0.28
CA VAL A 116 -8.75 -2.77 0.45
C VAL A 116 -8.83 -3.02 1.94
N GLY A 117 -7.83 -2.59 2.68
CA GLY A 117 -7.75 -2.71 4.14
C GLY A 117 -8.51 -1.59 4.85
N ALA A 118 -9.09 -1.94 6.00
CA ALA A 118 -9.76 -1.05 6.95
C ALA A 118 -9.26 -1.38 8.36
N LEU A 119 -8.18 -0.75 8.78
CA LEU A 119 -7.38 -1.14 9.94
C LEU A 119 -8.11 -1.00 11.28
N ASN A 120 -9.00 -0.02 11.37
CA ASN A 120 -9.72 0.28 12.61
C ASN A 120 -11.13 -0.33 12.65
N SER A 121 -11.51 -1.14 11.67
CA SER A 121 -12.78 -1.86 11.70
C SER A 121 -12.81 -2.93 12.80
N ASN A 122 -13.99 -3.35 13.21
CA ASN A 122 -14.19 -4.38 14.24
C ASN A 122 -13.43 -4.11 15.55
N GLY A 123 -13.41 -2.85 16.03
CA GLY A 123 -12.70 -2.49 17.27
C GLY A 123 -11.18 -2.53 17.13
N ASP A 124 -10.66 -2.04 16.01
CA ASP A 124 -9.25 -2.03 15.65
C ASP A 124 -8.65 -3.43 15.31
N GLN A 125 -9.48 -4.48 15.22
CA GLN A 125 -9.02 -5.78 14.73
C GLN A 125 -8.54 -5.67 13.27
N GLY A 126 -9.26 -4.90 12.47
CA GLY A 126 -9.05 -4.74 11.04
C GLY A 126 -9.89 -5.68 10.19
N SER A 127 -10.09 -5.29 8.94
CA SER A 127 -10.73 -6.11 7.91
C SER A 127 -10.17 -5.79 6.52
N VAL A 128 -10.41 -6.68 5.57
CA VAL A 128 -10.05 -6.47 4.16
C VAL A 128 -11.27 -6.73 3.30
N THR A 129 -11.70 -5.73 2.54
CA THR A 129 -12.80 -5.88 1.58
C THR A 129 -12.23 -6.20 0.21
N VAL A 130 -12.69 -7.29 -0.38
CA VAL A 130 -12.29 -7.70 -1.73
C VAL A 130 -13.36 -7.34 -2.73
N PHE A 131 -12.93 -6.73 -3.83
CA PHE A 131 -13.76 -6.39 -4.98
C PHE A 131 -13.30 -7.16 -6.21
N GLY A 132 -14.24 -7.66 -6.98
CA GLY A 132 -14.01 -8.23 -8.31
C GLY A 132 -14.50 -7.29 -9.40
N ARG A 133 -13.85 -7.30 -10.56
CA ARG A 133 -14.27 -6.51 -11.71
C ARG A 133 -15.16 -7.34 -12.63
N SER A 134 -16.39 -6.88 -12.88
CA SER A 134 -17.35 -7.53 -13.77
C SER A 134 -18.03 -6.49 -14.65
N GLY A 135 -18.04 -6.70 -15.95
CA GLY A 135 -18.64 -5.76 -16.92
C GLY A 135 -18.07 -4.34 -16.84
N GLY A 136 -16.79 -4.21 -16.50
CA GLY A 136 -16.11 -2.92 -16.34
C GLY A 136 -16.35 -2.22 -14.98
N LYS A 137 -17.19 -2.80 -14.11
CA LYS A 137 -17.53 -2.25 -12.78
C LYS A 137 -16.90 -3.08 -11.69
N TRP A 138 -16.52 -2.41 -10.58
CA TRP A 138 -16.09 -3.08 -9.35
C TRP A 138 -17.32 -3.48 -8.54
N VAL A 139 -17.34 -4.73 -8.10
CA VAL A 139 -18.40 -5.30 -7.26
C VAL A 139 -17.74 -5.90 -6.02
N GLN A 140 -18.23 -5.53 -4.83
CA GLN A 140 -17.76 -6.13 -3.60
C GLN A 140 -18.10 -7.62 -3.61
N GLN A 141 -17.09 -8.46 -3.34
CA GLN A 141 -17.24 -9.91 -3.28
C GLN A 141 -17.36 -10.39 -1.84
N GLU A 142 -16.41 -9.97 -0.98
CA GLU A 142 -16.30 -10.49 0.37
C GLU A 142 -15.61 -9.49 1.29
N VAL A 143 -15.86 -9.60 2.59
CA VAL A 143 -15.10 -8.94 3.65
C VAL A 143 -14.38 -10.02 4.45
N LEU A 144 -13.05 -10.00 4.38
CA LEU A 144 -12.19 -10.95 5.07
C LEU A 144 -11.81 -10.37 6.44
N THR A 145 -11.79 -11.23 7.44
CA THR A 145 -11.35 -10.93 8.82
C THR A 145 -10.49 -12.08 9.33
N ASP A 146 -9.70 -11.82 10.35
CA ASP A 146 -9.08 -12.89 11.13
C ASP A 146 -10.07 -13.39 12.18
N ALA A 147 -10.54 -14.63 12.05
CA ALA A 147 -11.50 -15.22 13.01
C ALA A 147 -10.90 -15.39 14.41
N ASN A 148 -9.56 -15.42 14.53
CA ASN A 148 -8.84 -15.54 15.81
C ASN A 148 -8.18 -14.21 16.23
N GLY A 149 -8.39 -13.15 15.46
CA GLY A 149 -7.78 -11.85 15.71
C GLY A 149 -8.39 -11.14 16.91
N GLY A 150 -7.58 -10.37 17.59
CA GLY A 150 -7.92 -9.49 18.69
C GLY A 150 -8.05 -8.02 18.30
N ALA A 151 -8.49 -7.21 19.25
CA ALA A 151 -8.52 -5.76 19.08
C ALA A 151 -7.08 -5.22 18.93
N LYS A 152 -6.88 -4.34 17.95
CA LYS A 152 -5.60 -3.70 17.59
C LYS A 152 -4.59 -4.59 16.88
N ASP A 153 -4.99 -5.73 16.35
CA ASP A 153 -4.14 -6.58 15.53
C ASP A 153 -3.83 -5.96 14.16
N TRP A 154 -4.70 -5.07 13.70
CA TRP A 154 -4.60 -4.37 12.42
C TRP A 154 -4.47 -5.31 11.22
N PHE A 155 -5.35 -6.30 11.15
CA PHE A 155 -5.49 -7.13 9.95
C PHE A 155 -5.79 -6.25 8.72
N GLY A 156 -5.02 -6.43 7.66
CA GLY A 156 -5.05 -5.56 6.48
C GLY A 156 -4.00 -4.45 6.49
N TYR A 157 -3.04 -4.45 7.43
CA TYR A 157 -1.96 -3.47 7.49
C TYR A 157 -1.06 -3.52 6.25
N SER A 158 -0.70 -4.72 5.81
CA SER A 158 0.05 -4.99 4.60
C SER A 158 -0.66 -6.05 3.79
N MET A 159 -0.59 -5.96 2.46
CA MET A 159 -1.24 -6.91 1.56
C MET A 159 -0.41 -7.16 0.31
N ALA A 160 -0.45 -8.40 -0.19
CA ALA A 160 0.09 -8.76 -1.49
C ALA A 160 -0.84 -9.75 -2.17
N ILE A 161 -1.05 -9.58 -3.48
CA ILE A 161 -1.95 -10.43 -4.29
C ILE A 161 -1.18 -11.01 -5.49
N SER A 162 -1.42 -12.29 -5.81
CA SER A 162 -0.85 -12.93 -6.99
C SER A 162 -1.35 -12.29 -8.29
N ARG A 163 -0.60 -12.53 -9.39
CA ARG A 163 -0.92 -11.95 -10.70
C ARG A 163 -2.34 -12.23 -11.15
N ASP A 164 -2.82 -13.44 -10.93
CA ASP A 164 -4.15 -13.92 -11.30
C ASP A 164 -5.25 -13.52 -10.31
N GLY A 165 -4.89 -12.81 -9.23
CA GLY A 165 -5.81 -12.36 -8.20
C GLY A 165 -6.43 -13.48 -7.36
N ASN A 166 -5.85 -14.70 -7.33
CA ASN A 166 -6.43 -15.84 -6.62
C ASN A 166 -5.72 -16.19 -5.31
N THR A 167 -4.56 -15.58 -5.01
CA THR A 167 -3.86 -15.74 -3.74
C THR A 167 -3.63 -14.37 -3.12
N LEU A 168 -4.10 -14.15 -1.90
CA LEU A 168 -4.00 -12.89 -1.17
C LEU A 168 -3.35 -13.15 0.19
N ALA A 169 -2.21 -12.52 0.45
CA ALA A 169 -1.54 -12.52 1.74
C ALA A 169 -1.84 -11.21 2.46
N ILE A 170 -2.22 -11.30 3.74
CA ILE A 170 -2.68 -10.16 4.55
C ILE A 170 -1.97 -10.20 5.90
N GLY A 171 -1.26 -9.12 6.24
CA GLY A 171 -0.59 -8.96 7.52
C GLY A 171 -1.52 -8.41 8.60
N ALA A 172 -1.46 -9.01 9.79
CA ALA A 172 -2.00 -8.50 11.04
C ALA A 172 -0.79 -8.22 11.96
N VAL A 173 -0.23 -7.02 11.79
CA VAL A 173 1.13 -6.67 12.23
C VAL A 173 1.30 -6.67 13.76
N TYR A 174 0.23 -6.46 14.49
CA TYR A 174 0.24 -6.45 15.97
C TYR A 174 -0.54 -7.60 16.58
N ALA A 175 -0.80 -8.67 15.81
CA ALA A 175 -1.46 -9.85 16.33
C ALA A 175 -0.69 -10.47 17.48
N ASP A 176 -1.38 -10.77 18.57
CA ASP A 176 -0.83 -11.51 19.69
C ASP A 176 -0.84 -13.01 19.35
N VAL A 177 0.33 -13.61 19.19
CA VAL A 177 0.45 -15.02 18.79
C VAL A 177 0.99 -15.86 19.94
N SER A 178 0.22 -16.85 20.38
CA SER A 178 0.60 -17.77 21.46
C SER A 178 1.06 -17.05 22.74
N GLY A 179 0.39 -15.94 23.10
CA GLY A 179 0.69 -15.15 24.30
C GLY A 179 1.86 -14.19 24.14
N LYS A 180 2.41 -14.04 22.95
CA LYS A 180 3.47 -13.08 22.62
C LYS A 180 2.84 -11.84 22.02
N ALA A 181 2.86 -10.73 22.74
CA ALA A 181 2.24 -9.48 22.33
C ALA A 181 2.95 -8.89 21.10
N ASP A 182 2.14 -8.39 20.15
CA ASP A 182 2.62 -7.72 18.94
C ASP A 182 3.63 -8.58 18.12
N GLN A 183 3.58 -9.92 18.23
CA GLN A 183 4.44 -10.78 17.41
C GLN A 183 4.13 -10.62 15.93
N GLY A 184 2.84 -10.46 15.59
CA GLY A 184 2.35 -10.38 14.24
C GLY A 184 2.20 -11.74 13.53
N ASN A 185 1.31 -11.77 12.54
CA ASN A 185 1.10 -12.91 11.67
C ASN A 185 0.72 -12.47 10.25
N VAL A 186 0.69 -13.42 9.32
CA VAL A 186 0.19 -13.22 7.95
C VAL A 186 -0.80 -14.32 7.63
N LEU A 187 -2.00 -13.94 7.22
CA LEU A 187 -3.03 -14.87 6.77
C LEU A 187 -3.00 -14.95 5.25
N VAL A 188 -2.92 -16.17 4.73
CA VAL A 188 -2.95 -16.41 3.28
C VAL A 188 -4.30 -16.99 2.90
N PHE A 189 -5.00 -16.27 2.06
CA PHE A 189 -6.29 -16.67 1.48
C PHE A 189 -6.10 -17.10 0.04
N ALA A 190 -6.87 -18.12 -0.36
CA ALA A 190 -6.98 -18.53 -1.76
C ALA A 190 -8.43 -18.46 -2.22
N ARG A 191 -8.61 -18.06 -3.48
CA ARG A 191 -9.92 -18.02 -4.12
C ARG A 191 -10.13 -19.24 -5.01
N SER A 192 -11.24 -19.92 -4.80
CA SER A 192 -11.69 -21.04 -5.64
C SER A 192 -13.19 -20.94 -5.84
N GLY A 193 -13.66 -21.07 -7.08
CA GLY A 193 -15.09 -20.97 -7.38
C GLY A 193 -15.73 -19.62 -7.01
N GLY A 194 -14.94 -18.56 -6.87
CA GLY A 194 -15.41 -17.23 -6.50
C GLY A 194 -15.40 -16.94 -4.99
N ALA A 195 -15.20 -17.94 -4.13
CA ALA A 195 -15.12 -17.79 -2.68
C ALA A 195 -13.66 -17.75 -2.19
N TRP A 196 -13.39 -16.94 -1.18
CA TRP A 196 -12.10 -16.85 -0.51
C TRP A 196 -12.07 -17.77 0.71
N THR A 197 -11.04 -18.56 0.84
CA THR A 197 -10.83 -19.46 1.98
C THR A 197 -9.46 -19.26 2.58
N LEU A 198 -9.37 -19.23 3.91
CA LEU A 198 -8.10 -19.21 4.60
C LEU A 198 -7.35 -20.52 4.35
N GLN A 199 -6.18 -20.45 3.72
CA GLN A 199 -5.29 -21.60 3.50
C GLN A 199 -4.36 -21.80 4.69
N LYS A 200 -3.73 -20.72 5.18
CA LYS A 200 -2.70 -20.82 6.20
C LYS A 200 -2.58 -19.50 6.97
N THR A 201 -2.32 -19.62 8.27
CA THR A 201 -1.76 -18.53 9.07
C THR A 201 -0.26 -18.78 9.22
N LEU A 202 0.55 -17.81 8.81
CA LEU A 202 2.02 -17.84 8.86
C LEU A 202 2.50 -16.96 10.01
N VAL A 203 3.51 -17.45 10.72
CA VAL A 203 4.16 -16.77 11.84
C VAL A 203 5.66 -16.86 11.71
N GLY A 204 6.39 -15.98 12.35
CA GLY A 204 7.86 -16.05 12.43
C GLY A 204 8.31 -17.34 13.13
N GLN A 205 9.34 -18.01 12.61
CA GLN A 205 9.80 -19.32 13.10
C GLN A 205 10.24 -19.28 14.57
N ALA A 206 10.97 -18.25 14.97
CA ALA A 206 11.42 -18.01 16.34
C ALA A 206 10.72 -16.80 16.96
N GLY A 207 9.56 -16.44 16.42
CA GLY A 207 8.89 -15.18 16.73
C GLY A 207 8.77 -14.88 18.20
N ALA A 208 9.04 -13.65 18.58
CA ALA A 208 8.99 -13.11 19.93
C ALA A 208 7.98 -11.96 20.03
N ALA A 209 7.78 -11.46 21.23
CA ALA A 209 6.92 -10.28 21.40
C ALA A 209 7.57 -9.04 20.78
N GLY A 210 6.79 -8.31 19.96
CA GLY A 210 7.25 -7.09 19.33
C GLY A 210 7.95 -7.26 17.97
N ASP A 211 8.03 -8.48 17.42
CA ASP A 211 8.67 -8.74 16.12
C ASP A 211 7.96 -8.07 14.95
N VAL A 212 6.66 -7.81 15.11
CA VAL A 212 5.79 -7.21 14.08
C VAL A 212 5.85 -7.93 12.73
N PHE A 213 5.84 -9.27 12.78
CA PHE A 213 5.84 -10.11 11.59
C PHE A 213 4.62 -9.79 10.72
N GLY A 214 4.83 -9.61 9.41
CA GLY A 214 3.78 -9.14 8.52
C GLY A 214 3.74 -7.61 8.36
N VAL A 215 4.74 -6.87 8.86
CA VAL A 215 4.82 -5.41 8.62
C VAL A 215 4.91 -5.09 7.13
N ALA A 216 5.51 -5.96 6.34
CA ALA A 216 5.57 -5.89 4.89
C ALA A 216 5.41 -7.29 4.29
N VAL A 217 4.68 -7.41 3.18
CA VAL A 217 4.48 -8.66 2.45
C VAL A 217 4.65 -8.46 0.95
N ALA A 218 5.22 -9.45 0.27
CA ALA A 218 5.33 -9.48 -1.18
C ALA A 218 5.15 -10.92 -1.69
N ILE A 219 4.47 -11.11 -2.83
CA ILE A 219 4.17 -12.41 -3.41
C ILE A 219 4.62 -12.46 -4.88
N SER A 220 5.11 -13.60 -5.35
CA SER A 220 5.44 -13.83 -6.76
C SER A 220 4.19 -13.87 -7.64
N ASP A 221 4.35 -13.64 -8.94
CA ASP A 221 3.24 -13.64 -9.90
C ASP A 221 2.43 -14.95 -9.87
N ASP A 222 3.10 -16.08 -9.75
CA ASP A 222 2.49 -17.40 -9.66
C ASP A 222 1.81 -17.71 -8.32
N GLY A 223 1.95 -16.79 -7.34
CA GLY A 223 1.40 -16.94 -6.01
C GLY A 223 2.06 -18.05 -5.16
N ASN A 224 3.26 -18.52 -5.51
CA ASN A 224 3.91 -19.66 -4.84
C ASN A 224 5.11 -19.30 -3.98
N THR A 225 5.60 -18.05 -4.05
CA THR A 225 6.67 -17.54 -3.18
C THR A 225 6.16 -16.30 -2.46
N LEU A 226 6.30 -16.26 -1.15
CA LEU A 226 5.86 -15.16 -0.29
C LEU A 226 7.04 -14.71 0.57
N ALA A 227 7.35 -13.42 0.54
CA ALA A 227 8.32 -12.78 1.42
C ALA A 227 7.59 -11.93 2.46
N ILE A 228 7.97 -12.06 3.73
CA ILE A 228 7.33 -11.41 4.87
C ILE A 228 8.40 -10.77 5.73
N GLY A 229 8.26 -9.48 6.02
CA GLY A 229 9.14 -8.73 6.90
C GLY A 229 8.72 -8.81 8.36
N ALA A 230 9.71 -8.82 9.25
CA ALA A 230 9.59 -8.74 10.70
C ALA A 230 10.62 -7.72 11.22
N ALA A 231 10.23 -6.45 11.24
CA ALA A 231 11.18 -5.36 11.48
C ALA A 231 11.67 -5.25 12.94
N GLY A 232 10.92 -5.82 13.88
CA GLY A 232 11.29 -5.89 15.30
C GLY A 232 11.97 -7.20 15.71
N ASP A 233 12.23 -8.11 14.76
CA ASP A 233 12.86 -9.42 15.07
C ASP A 233 14.24 -9.25 15.68
N ASP A 234 14.46 -9.91 16.83
CA ASP A 234 15.75 -10.00 17.50
C ASP A 234 16.58 -11.11 16.85
N VAL A 235 17.67 -10.77 16.16
CA VAL A 235 18.53 -11.74 15.50
C VAL A 235 19.74 -12.07 16.38
N GLY A 236 19.70 -13.24 17.01
CA GLY A 236 20.68 -13.64 18.01
C GLY A 236 20.61 -12.75 19.24
N SER A 237 21.68 -11.99 19.54
CA SER A 237 21.71 -11.01 20.63
C SER A 237 21.50 -9.57 20.17
N VAL A 238 21.14 -9.35 18.90
CA VAL A 238 21.02 -8.01 18.31
C VAL A 238 19.54 -7.63 18.26
N ALA A 239 19.16 -6.74 19.17
CA ALA A 239 17.76 -6.32 19.33
C ALA A 239 17.26 -5.49 18.14
N ASP A 240 16.01 -5.75 17.71
CA ASP A 240 15.33 -5.08 16.62
C ASP A 240 16.17 -5.02 15.31
N LYS A 241 17.05 -6.01 15.10
CA LYS A 241 17.84 -6.09 13.87
C LYS A 241 16.93 -6.23 12.66
N GLY A 242 15.88 -7.01 12.82
CA GLY A 242 14.90 -7.32 11.82
C GLY A 242 15.29 -8.47 10.89
N SER A 243 14.28 -9.08 10.28
CA SER A 243 14.44 -10.18 9.33
C SER A 243 13.41 -10.14 8.21
N ALA A 244 13.65 -10.91 7.16
CA ALA A 244 12.68 -11.23 6.11
C ALA A 244 12.58 -12.75 5.96
N THR A 245 11.37 -13.27 6.08
CA THR A 245 11.12 -14.72 5.99
C THR A 245 10.48 -15.05 4.65
N VAL A 246 11.02 -16.06 3.97
CA VAL A 246 10.49 -16.55 2.70
C VAL A 246 9.77 -17.87 2.91
N PHE A 247 8.52 -17.93 2.45
CA PHE A 247 7.72 -19.15 2.37
C PHE A 247 7.51 -19.54 0.92
N VAL A 248 7.42 -20.85 0.68
CA VAL A 248 7.08 -21.42 -0.62
C VAL A 248 5.88 -22.32 -0.50
N ARG A 249 5.03 -22.31 -1.54
CA ARG A 249 3.82 -23.10 -1.60
C ARG A 249 4.01 -24.34 -2.48
N LYS A 250 3.53 -25.48 -1.98
CA LYS A 250 3.39 -26.71 -2.77
C LYS A 250 1.97 -27.23 -2.62
N GLY A 251 1.19 -27.16 -3.70
CA GLY A 251 -0.26 -27.42 -3.61
C GLY A 251 -0.94 -26.36 -2.73
N ASN A 252 -1.58 -26.81 -1.66
CA ASN A 252 -2.25 -25.94 -0.71
C ASN A 252 -1.42 -25.66 0.57
N ASP A 253 -0.23 -26.23 0.68
CA ASP A 253 0.59 -26.09 1.88
C ASP A 253 1.73 -25.09 1.69
N TRP A 254 1.96 -24.29 2.72
CA TRP A 254 3.02 -23.29 2.80
C TRP A 254 4.09 -23.77 3.76
N SER A 255 5.33 -23.78 3.30
CA SER A 255 6.50 -24.17 4.10
C SER A 255 7.54 -23.05 4.12
N LEU A 256 8.18 -22.91 5.28
CA LEU A 256 9.33 -22.02 5.43
C LEU A 256 10.45 -22.47 4.49
N GLN A 257 11.00 -21.55 3.71
CA GLN A 257 12.16 -21.79 2.88
C GLN A 257 13.43 -21.19 3.49
N SER A 258 13.37 -19.92 3.92
CA SER A 258 14.54 -19.21 4.44
C SER A 258 14.15 -18.08 5.38
N VAL A 259 15.00 -17.78 6.35
CA VAL A 259 15.00 -16.53 7.10
C VAL A 259 16.24 -15.75 6.69
N LEU A 260 16.07 -14.54 6.20
CA LEU A 260 17.10 -13.68 5.64
C LEU A 260 17.33 -12.48 6.57
N THR A 261 18.58 -12.16 6.79
CA THR A 261 19.00 -11.04 7.64
C THR A 261 20.07 -10.22 6.93
N ASP A 262 20.24 -8.97 7.33
CA ASP A 262 21.40 -8.19 6.91
C ASP A 262 22.59 -8.57 7.78
N ASP A 263 23.63 -9.21 7.23
CA ASP A 263 24.84 -9.63 7.98
C ASP A 263 25.53 -8.44 8.67
N ASN A 264 25.44 -7.27 8.06
CA ASN A 264 26.01 -6.02 8.57
C ASN A 264 25.00 -5.19 9.40
N GLY A 265 23.78 -5.69 9.58
CA GLY A 265 22.72 -4.99 10.30
C GLY A 265 23.05 -4.82 11.79
N ALA A 266 22.91 -3.58 12.27
CA ALA A 266 23.06 -3.22 13.68
C ALA A 266 21.75 -3.39 14.45
N ALA A 267 21.81 -3.24 15.77
CA ALA A 267 20.60 -3.15 16.59
C ALA A 267 19.71 -1.98 16.12
N LYS A 268 18.39 -2.23 16.08
CA LYS A 268 17.37 -1.29 15.59
C LYS A 268 17.50 -0.92 14.12
N ALA A 269 18.16 -1.73 13.32
CA ALA A 269 18.21 -1.53 11.87
C ALA A 269 16.83 -1.68 11.22
N ASN A 270 15.94 -2.43 11.86
CA ASN A 270 14.57 -2.69 11.39
C ASN A 270 14.53 -3.26 9.96
N PHE A 271 15.46 -4.17 9.66
CA PHE A 271 15.49 -4.90 8.40
C PHE A 271 14.18 -5.68 8.21
N GLY A 272 13.62 -5.68 7.01
CA GLY A 272 12.29 -6.24 6.78
C GLY A 272 11.14 -5.22 6.89
N SER A 273 11.42 -3.94 7.21
CA SER A 273 10.39 -2.88 7.19
C SER A 273 9.71 -2.73 5.82
N SER A 274 10.41 -3.08 4.76
CA SER A 274 9.87 -3.17 3.41
C SER A 274 10.46 -4.37 2.68
N VAL A 275 9.63 -5.03 1.85
CA VAL A 275 10.05 -6.16 1.01
C VAL A 275 9.47 -6.00 -0.39
N SER A 276 10.23 -6.42 -1.40
CA SER A 276 9.77 -6.45 -2.79
C SER A 276 10.34 -7.69 -3.47
N LEU A 277 9.46 -8.49 -4.06
CA LEU A 277 9.80 -9.75 -4.71
C LEU A 277 9.59 -9.61 -6.21
N SER A 278 10.53 -10.15 -7.01
CA SER A 278 10.35 -10.22 -8.46
C SER A 278 9.20 -11.14 -8.86
N SER A 279 8.65 -10.94 -10.06
CA SER A 279 7.54 -11.73 -10.60
C SER A 279 7.82 -13.23 -10.61
N ASP A 280 9.04 -13.64 -10.89
CA ASP A 280 9.50 -15.04 -10.87
C ASP A 280 9.81 -15.57 -9.47
N GLY A 281 9.74 -14.72 -8.45
CA GLY A 281 10.02 -15.05 -7.06
C GLY A 281 11.49 -15.34 -6.76
N ASN A 282 12.46 -14.96 -7.63
CA ASN A 282 13.87 -15.31 -7.48
C ASN A 282 14.78 -14.14 -7.07
N THR A 283 14.26 -12.92 -7.04
CA THR A 283 14.98 -11.75 -6.54
C THR A 283 14.15 -11.07 -5.46
N LEU A 284 14.72 -10.87 -4.29
CA LEU A 284 14.08 -10.22 -3.15
C LEU A 284 14.92 -9.03 -2.70
N ALA A 285 14.31 -7.86 -2.67
CA ALA A 285 14.88 -6.66 -2.06
C ALA A 285 14.24 -6.43 -0.69
N VAL A 286 15.06 -6.17 0.33
CA VAL A 286 14.63 -5.96 1.71
C VAL A 286 15.25 -4.69 2.26
N GLY A 287 14.44 -3.80 2.80
CA GLY A 287 14.86 -2.52 3.36
C GLY A 287 15.04 -2.55 4.87
N GLY A 288 16.11 -1.89 5.34
CA GLY A 288 16.41 -1.61 6.75
C GLY A 288 16.60 -0.10 6.94
N PRO A 289 15.53 0.67 7.21
CA PRO A 289 15.57 2.14 7.16
C PRO A 289 16.46 2.75 8.24
N ASN A 290 16.68 2.07 9.35
CA ASN A 290 17.45 2.57 10.49
C ASN A 290 18.89 2.04 10.55
N ALA A 291 19.37 1.31 9.53
CA ALA A 291 20.76 0.88 9.41
C ALA A 291 21.66 2.04 9.01
N GLY A 292 22.09 2.86 9.96
CA GLY A 292 22.89 4.06 9.70
C GLY A 292 22.17 5.08 8.83
N LYS A 293 22.51 5.14 7.55
CA LYS A 293 21.80 6.00 6.54
C LYS A 293 20.60 5.30 5.92
N GLY A 294 20.24 4.11 6.39
CA GLY A 294 19.34 3.18 5.74
C GLY A 294 20.07 2.27 4.75
N SER A 295 19.56 1.05 4.59
CA SER A 295 20.11 0.05 3.66
C SER A 295 19.00 -0.69 2.92
N VAL A 296 19.36 -1.22 1.76
CA VAL A 296 18.59 -2.23 1.04
C VAL A 296 19.54 -3.38 0.71
N VAL A 297 19.17 -4.59 1.11
CA VAL A 297 19.89 -5.81 0.71
C VAL A 297 19.07 -6.51 -0.36
N VAL A 298 19.74 -6.94 -1.43
CA VAL A 298 19.11 -7.69 -2.51
C VAL A 298 19.63 -9.12 -2.48
N PHE A 299 18.70 -10.06 -2.37
CA PHE A 299 18.98 -11.49 -2.38
C PHE A 299 18.57 -12.09 -3.71
N SER A 300 19.31 -13.10 -4.14
CA SER A 300 18.98 -13.89 -5.33
C SER A 300 18.78 -15.34 -4.94
N ARG A 301 17.81 -16.00 -5.54
CA ARG A 301 17.53 -17.42 -5.33
C ARG A 301 18.02 -18.24 -6.51
N THR A 302 18.93 -19.17 -6.27
CA THR A 302 19.44 -20.12 -7.26
C THR A 302 19.28 -21.53 -6.73
N ASN A 303 18.63 -22.42 -7.51
CA ASN A 303 18.36 -23.81 -7.13
C ASN A 303 17.69 -23.94 -5.74
N GLY A 304 16.79 -23.00 -5.41
CA GLY A 304 16.06 -23.00 -4.15
C GLY A 304 16.82 -22.42 -2.95
N THR A 305 18.05 -21.96 -3.13
CA THR A 305 18.87 -21.35 -2.07
C THR A 305 18.99 -19.85 -2.30
N TRP A 306 18.81 -19.07 -1.24
CA TRP A 306 18.96 -17.63 -1.24
C TRP A 306 20.39 -17.23 -0.84
N SER A 307 20.96 -16.26 -1.54
CA SER A 307 22.28 -15.69 -1.29
C SER A 307 22.32 -14.19 -1.59
#